data_111f6df665b82ea575e07bb63d82d717
#
_entry.id   111f6df665b82ea575e07bb63d82d717
#
_cell.length_a   1.000
_cell.length_b   1.000
_cell.length_c   1.000
_cell.angle_alpha   90.00
_cell.angle_beta   90.00
_cell.angle_gamma   90.00
#
_symmetry.space_group_name_H-M   'P 1'
#
loop_
_entity.id
_entity.type
_entity.pdbx_description
1 polymer ?
#
loop_
_entity_poly.entity_id
_entity_poly.type
_entity_poly.pdbx_seq_one_letter_code
_entity_poly.pdbx_strand_id
1 'polypeptide(L)'
;VNDASYHKTVADYYDEEAYSFEERAHTNPLLGHLRQRFRDVVLEGEVSTLLEIGYGPGLDMVWFAHQDGVSAVHGLDITPNFHEIVSQKAKDIKTIHPYLGGPEQCLDHLEEGSIDTVYVFFGALNTCANLNSAAEHIARVLKPGGRAVLTFVNKWYMFDVVWNLLTLRPKKAFARLKKVWTGYSPTRHLESRCYSSREVNQHFSPHLRRTMKRGYCITHPAWYRHHWAPLGSFRSRFLMRFDRWLKWTPFWNLGEYSLYVYERPEFKD
;
A
#
# COMPACT_ATOMS: atom_id res chain seq x y z
N VAL A 1 -10.93 6.46 -19.71
CA VAL A 1 -10.49 7.65 -18.97
C VAL A 1 -9.03 7.86 -19.36
N ASN A 2 -8.64 9.08 -19.72
CA ASN A 2 -7.25 9.41 -20.02
C ASN A 2 -6.46 9.32 -18.69
N ASP A 3 -5.36 8.57 -18.66
CA ASP A 3 -4.59 8.30 -17.44
C ASP A 3 -4.17 9.60 -16.73
N ALA A 4 -3.77 10.63 -17.47
CA ALA A 4 -3.39 11.94 -16.92
C ALA A 4 -4.56 12.66 -16.22
N SER A 5 -5.78 12.57 -16.76
CA SER A 5 -6.98 13.17 -16.17
C SER A 5 -7.39 12.45 -14.87
N TYR A 6 -7.20 11.12 -14.82
CA TYR A 6 -7.47 10.34 -13.63
C TYR A 6 -6.45 10.62 -12.52
N HIS A 7 -5.15 10.65 -12.83
CA HIS A 7 -4.10 11.02 -11.89
C HIS A 7 -4.34 12.40 -11.28
N LYS A 8 -4.76 13.38 -12.09
CA LYS A 8 -5.13 14.70 -11.59
C LYS A 8 -6.28 14.63 -10.58
N THR A 9 -7.34 13.87 -10.87
CA THR A 9 -8.48 13.71 -9.94
C THR A 9 -8.04 13.09 -8.61
N VAL A 10 -7.14 12.11 -8.63
CA VAL A 10 -6.58 11.48 -7.43
C VAL A 10 -5.70 12.46 -6.66
N ALA A 11 -4.83 13.20 -7.35
CA ALA A 11 -3.98 14.22 -6.76
C ALA A 11 -4.79 15.33 -6.08
N ASP A 12 -5.78 15.90 -6.79
CA ASP A 12 -6.67 16.94 -6.26
C ASP A 12 -7.42 16.48 -5.00
N TYR A 13 -7.83 15.19 -4.95
CA TYR A 13 -8.48 14.61 -3.79
C TYR A 13 -7.56 14.60 -2.56
N TYR A 14 -6.33 14.09 -2.70
CA TYR A 14 -5.40 14.01 -1.58
C TYR A 14 -4.81 15.36 -1.21
N ASP A 15 -4.71 16.28 -2.16
CA ASP A 15 -4.20 17.62 -1.94
C ASP A 15 -5.03 18.40 -0.92
N GLU A 16 -6.36 18.28 -1.01
CA GLU A 16 -7.27 18.89 -0.05
C GLU A 16 -7.23 18.24 1.34
N GLU A 17 -6.85 16.96 1.43
CA GLU A 17 -6.77 16.22 2.69
C GLU A 17 -5.38 16.24 3.34
N ALA A 18 -4.36 16.74 2.65
CA ALA A 18 -2.95 16.58 3.00
C ALA A 18 -2.64 16.99 4.45
N TYR A 19 -3.11 18.14 4.88
CA TYR A 19 -2.81 18.68 6.22
C TYR A 19 -3.49 17.93 7.36
N SER A 20 -4.62 17.27 7.13
CA SER A 20 -5.33 16.47 8.13
C SER A 20 -4.95 14.98 8.12
N PHE A 21 -4.24 14.53 7.07
CA PHE A 21 -3.95 13.12 6.85
C PHE A 21 -2.99 12.56 7.92
N GLU A 22 -1.96 13.31 8.27
CA GLU A 22 -0.96 12.89 9.26
C GLU A 22 -1.57 12.74 10.65
N GLU A 23 -2.43 13.67 11.08
CA GLU A 23 -3.15 13.60 12.34
C GLU A 23 -4.05 12.35 12.41
N ARG A 24 -4.80 12.07 11.36
CA ARG A 24 -5.65 10.86 11.29
C ARG A 24 -4.84 9.57 11.34
N ALA A 25 -3.67 9.54 10.73
CA ALA A 25 -2.79 8.38 10.76
C ALA A 25 -2.26 8.10 12.17
N HIS A 26 -2.01 9.13 12.97
CA HIS A 26 -1.54 9.01 14.34
C HIS A 26 -2.66 8.66 15.33
N THR A 27 -3.89 9.10 15.09
CA THR A 27 -5.00 8.90 16.03
C THR A 27 -5.62 7.50 15.99
N ASN A 28 -5.33 6.70 14.94
CA ASN A 28 -5.88 5.35 14.81
C ASN A 28 -4.84 4.27 15.19
N PRO A 29 -4.97 3.64 16.39
CA PRO A 29 -3.99 2.65 16.84
C PRO A 29 -3.85 1.43 15.93
N LEU A 30 -4.95 1.01 15.27
CA LEU A 30 -4.91 -0.14 14.36
C LEU A 30 -4.15 0.18 13.07
N LEU A 31 -4.28 1.40 12.53
CA LEU A 31 -3.46 1.84 11.39
C LEU A 31 -1.97 1.82 11.75
N GLY A 32 -1.60 2.35 12.93
CA GLY A 32 -0.22 2.29 13.43
C GLY A 32 0.30 0.85 13.55
N HIS A 33 -0.53 -0.06 14.10
CA HIS A 33 -0.18 -1.47 14.19
C HIS A 33 0.02 -2.13 12.81
N LEU A 34 -0.88 -1.89 11.86
CA LEU A 34 -0.77 -2.43 10.50
C LEU A 34 0.48 -1.88 9.79
N ARG A 35 0.72 -0.58 9.91
CA ARG A 35 1.90 0.09 9.37
C ARG A 35 3.19 -0.55 9.86
N GLN A 36 3.28 -0.81 11.18
CA GLN A 36 4.44 -1.48 11.73
C GLN A 36 4.61 -2.89 11.16
N ARG A 37 3.51 -3.64 10.98
CA ARG A 37 3.57 -4.97 10.34
C ARG A 37 4.04 -4.94 8.88
N PHE A 38 3.71 -3.88 8.15
CA PHE A 38 4.20 -3.72 6.77
C PHE A 38 5.69 -3.34 6.76
N ARG A 39 6.11 -2.46 7.65
CA ARG A 39 7.52 -2.09 7.86
C ARG A 39 8.38 -3.31 8.23
N ASP A 40 7.88 -4.16 9.14
CA ASP A 40 8.57 -5.39 9.53
C ASP A 40 8.88 -6.27 8.31
N VAL A 41 7.96 -6.36 7.33
CA VAL A 41 8.16 -7.15 6.10
C VAL A 41 9.20 -6.50 5.17
N VAL A 42 9.26 -5.17 5.10
CA VAL A 42 10.31 -4.47 4.34
C VAL A 42 11.68 -4.78 4.94
N LEU A 43 11.81 -4.72 6.27
CA LEU A 43 13.07 -5.00 6.97
C LEU A 43 13.52 -6.47 6.91
N GLU A 44 12.67 -7.41 6.44
CA GLU A 44 13.08 -8.79 6.17
C GLU A 44 14.05 -8.92 4.97
N GLY A 45 14.30 -7.85 4.20
CA GLY A 45 15.17 -7.82 3.01
C GLY A 45 16.27 -6.76 3.07
N GLU A 46 16.96 -6.58 1.96
CA GLU A 46 17.93 -5.50 1.80
C GLU A 46 17.22 -4.14 1.81
N VAL A 47 17.73 -3.20 2.59
CA VAL A 47 17.09 -1.91 2.86
C VAL A 47 18.03 -0.71 2.65
N SER A 48 19.18 -0.88 2.01
CA SER A 48 20.14 0.21 1.84
C SER A 48 19.52 1.35 1.00
N THR A 49 18.92 1.04 -0.13
CA THR A 49 18.19 2.00 -0.98
C THR A 49 16.73 1.59 -1.12
N LEU A 50 15.84 2.46 -0.62
CA LEU A 50 14.40 2.21 -0.60
C LEU A 50 13.67 3.16 -1.57
N LEU A 51 12.55 2.69 -2.14
CA LEU A 51 11.60 3.52 -2.87
C LEU A 51 10.18 3.32 -2.34
N GLU A 52 9.56 4.39 -1.86
CA GLU A 52 8.12 4.43 -1.53
C GLU A 52 7.31 4.97 -2.70
N ILE A 53 6.23 4.29 -3.06
CA ILE A 53 5.24 4.80 -4.02
C ILE A 53 3.96 5.14 -3.27
N GLY A 54 3.51 6.39 -3.42
CA GLY A 54 2.41 6.96 -2.65
C GLY A 54 2.84 7.26 -1.22
N TYR A 55 3.89 8.06 -1.03
CA TYR A 55 4.46 8.34 0.29
C TYR A 55 3.55 9.19 1.18
N GLY A 56 2.53 9.87 0.64
CA GLY A 56 1.67 10.75 1.41
C GLY A 56 2.44 11.81 2.19
N PRO A 57 2.18 12.03 3.49
CA PRO A 57 2.95 12.98 4.30
C PRO A 57 4.34 12.47 4.70
N GLY A 58 4.82 11.34 4.14
CA GLY A 58 6.17 10.81 4.35
C GLY A 58 6.38 10.10 5.68
N LEU A 59 5.33 9.56 6.30
CA LEU A 59 5.44 8.87 7.60
C LEU A 59 6.38 7.66 7.57
N ASP A 60 6.35 6.90 6.48
CA ASP A 60 7.19 5.72 6.33
C ASP A 60 8.58 6.09 5.83
N MET A 61 8.71 7.06 4.93
CA MET A 61 10.00 7.60 4.50
C MET A 61 10.84 8.09 5.70
N VAL A 62 10.23 8.92 6.56
CA VAL A 62 10.89 9.43 7.77
C VAL A 62 11.27 8.29 8.71
N TRP A 63 10.39 7.34 8.90
CA TRP A 63 10.66 6.21 9.79
C TRP A 63 11.80 5.33 9.27
N PHE A 64 11.83 4.99 7.98
CA PHE A 64 12.91 4.20 7.38
C PHE A 64 14.23 4.96 7.34
N ALA A 65 14.21 6.28 7.13
CA ALA A 65 15.43 7.10 7.15
C ALA A 65 16.21 7.05 8.48
N HIS A 66 15.53 6.62 9.56
CA HIS A 66 16.16 6.46 10.88
C HIS A 66 16.51 4.99 11.21
N GLN A 67 16.37 4.06 10.25
CA GLN A 67 16.74 2.66 10.48
C GLN A 67 18.20 2.42 10.12
N ASP A 68 18.85 1.55 10.88
CA ASP A 68 20.22 1.12 10.59
C ASP A 68 20.30 0.46 9.20
N GLY A 69 21.35 0.79 8.46
CA GLY A 69 21.61 0.24 7.13
C GLY A 69 20.89 0.95 5.98
N VAL A 70 19.96 1.88 6.26
CA VAL A 70 19.31 2.69 5.23
C VAL A 70 20.19 3.88 4.86
N SER A 71 20.59 3.97 3.61
CA SER A 71 21.42 5.05 3.04
C SER A 71 20.59 6.09 2.29
N ALA A 72 19.49 5.67 1.64
CA ALA A 72 18.59 6.54 0.92
C ALA A 72 17.15 6.00 0.91
N VAL A 73 16.19 6.91 1.09
CA VAL A 73 14.76 6.65 0.94
C VAL A 73 14.20 7.59 -0.12
N HIS A 74 14.01 7.05 -1.30
CA HIS A 74 13.35 7.75 -2.40
C HIS A 74 11.83 7.62 -2.26
N GLY A 75 11.08 8.58 -2.77
CA GLY A 75 9.63 8.51 -2.75
C GLY A 75 9.00 9.17 -3.96
N LEU A 76 7.91 8.59 -4.47
CA LEU A 76 7.06 9.15 -5.52
C LEU A 76 5.64 9.32 -5.00
N ASP A 77 5.09 10.51 -5.15
CA ASP A 77 3.68 10.79 -4.91
C ASP A 77 3.17 11.80 -5.93
N ILE A 78 1.93 11.62 -6.39
CA ILE A 78 1.31 12.49 -7.39
C ILE A 78 0.71 13.76 -6.79
N THR A 79 0.73 13.92 -5.46
CA THR A 79 0.06 14.96 -4.71
C THR A 79 1.00 16.13 -4.40
N PRO A 80 0.80 17.34 -4.98
CA PRO A 80 1.71 18.48 -4.78
C PRO A 80 1.90 18.87 -3.31
N ASN A 81 0.83 18.92 -2.51
CA ASN A 81 0.93 19.30 -1.09
C ASN A 81 1.69 18.28 -0.26
N PHE A 82 1.58 16.98 -0.55
CA PHE A 82 2.42 15.96 0.10
C PHE A 82 3.88 16.14 -0.30
N HIS A 83 4.15 16.44 -1.59
CA HIS A 83 5.52 16.69 -2.04
C HIS A 83 6.13 17.90 -1.32
N GLU A 84 5.38 18.99 -1.12
CA GLU A 84 5.84 20.15 -0.34
C GLU A 84 6.14 19.78 1.11
N ILE A 85 5.22 19.08 1.80
CA ILE A 85 5.40 18.63 3.19
C ILE A 85 6.66 17.78 3.34
N VAL A 86 6.86 16.79 2.46
CA VAL A 86 8.02 15.88 2.55
C VAL A 86 9.31 16.56 2.13
N SER A 87 9.26 17.49 1.18
CA SER A 87 10.42 18.32 0.79
C SER A 87 10.91 19.22 1.94
N GLN A 88 10.00 19.69 2.81
CA GLN A 88 10.42 20.40 4.03
C GLN A 88 11.12 19.44 5.01
N LYS A 89 10.58 18.23 5.23
CA LYS A 89 11.21 17.20 6.08
C LYS A 89 12.61 16.79 5.55
N ALA A 90 12.77 16.73 4.22
CA ALA A 90 14.03 16.39 3.56
C ALA A 90 15.15 17.44 3.76
N LYS A 91 14.82 18.67 4.14
CA LYS A 91 15.85 19.67 4.50
C LYS A 91 16.66 19.25 5.72
N ASP A 92 16.01 18.61 6.67
CA ASP A 92 16.61 18.18 7.93
C ASP A 92 17.09 16.71 7.86
N ILE A 93 16.44 15.87 7.03
CA ILE A 93 16.72 14.44 6.89
C ILE A 93 17.28 14.18 5.49
N LYS A 94 18.60 14.22 5.34
CA LYS A 94 19.29 14.18 4.04
C LYS A 94 19.17 12.85 3.29
N THR A 95 18.76 11.78 3.98
CA THR A 95 18.49 10.45 3.38
C THR A 95 17.16 10.36 2.66
N ILE A 96 16.26 11.36 2.77
CA ILE A 96 14.96 11.38 2.13
C ILE A 96 15.02 12.18 0.82
N HIS A 97 14.52 11.57 -0.26
CA HIS A 97 14.51 12.14 -1.61
C HIS A 97 13.09 12.05 -2.19
N PRO A 98 12.21 13.04 -1.95
CA PRO A 98 10.86 13.04 -2.51
C PRO A 98 10.84 13.55 -3.95
N TYR A 99 10.04 12.90 -4.80
CA TYR A 99 9.76 13.29 -6.17
C TYR A 99 8.24 13.41 -6.37
N LEU A 100 7.84 14.33 -7.22
CA LEU A 100 6.45 14.48 -7.64
C LEU A 100 6.21 13.59 -8.88
N GLY A 101 5.32 12.62 -8.78
CA GLY A 101 4.99 11.74 -9.90
C GLY A 101 4.39 10.41 -9.46
N GLY A 102 3.92 9.64 -10.44
CA GLY A 102 3.40 8.28 -10.26
C GLY A 102 4.48 7.20 -10.45
N PRO A 103 4.11 5.93 -10.24
CA PRO A 103 5.06 4.80 -10.40
C PRO A 103 5.64 4.70 -11.81
N GLU A 104 4.92 5.16 -12.85
CA GLU A 104 5.37 5.17 -14.24
C GLU A 104 6.52 6.14 -14.48
N GLN A 105 6.75 7.08 -13.56
CA GLN A 105 7.77 8.13 -13.65
C GLN A 105 9.00 7.83 -12.78
N CYS A 106 9.09 6.64 -12.16
CA CYS A 106 10.22 6.35 -11.28
C CYS A 106 11.56 6.37 -12.01
N LEU A 107 11.60 5.99 -13.29
CA LEU A 107 12.83 6.02 -14.11
C LEU A 107 13.18 7.42 -14.67
N ASP A 108 12.30 8.42 -14.48
CA ASP A 108 12.64 9.83 -14.78
C ASP A 108 13.57 10.40 -13.69
N HIS A 109 13.58 9.80 -12.51
CA HIS A 109 14.30 10.26 -11.32
C HIS A 109 15.37 9.27 -10.83
N LEU A 110 15.24 7.98 -11.13
CA LEU A 110 16.07 6.90 -10.62
C LEU A 110 16.63 6.05 -11.76
N GLU A 111 17.86 5.58 -11.57
CA GLU A 111 18.48 4.66 -12.51
C GLU A 111 17.83 3.28 -12.46
N GLU A 112 17.81 2.59 -13.61
CA GLU A 112 17.38 1.21 -13.69
C GLU A 112 18.29 0.30 -12.84
N GLY A 113 17.69 -0.57 -12.03
CA GLY A 113 18.44 -1.47 -11.15
C GLY A 113 19.15 -0.77 -9.99
N SER A 114 18.65 0.35 -9.49
CA SER A 114 19.27 1.12 -8.39
C SER A 114 18.67 0.86 -7.01
N ILE A 115 17.46 0.32 -6.92
CA ILE A 115 16.69 0.18 -5.68
C ILE A 115 16.73 -1.26 -5.14
N ASP A 116 17.03 -1.41 -3.85
CA ASP A 116 17.01 -2.72 -3.15
C ASP A 116 15.58 -3.15 -2.86
N THR A 117 14.76 -2.25 -2.31
CA THR A 117 13.37 -2.56 -1.99
C THR A 117 12.42 -1.41 -2.36
N VAL A 118 11.41 -1.73 -3.19
CA VAL A 118 10.25 -0.87 -3.42
C VAL A 118 9.16 -1.26 -2.43
N TYR A 119 8.49 -0.30 -1.80
CA TYR A 119 7.33 -0.59 -0.96
C TYR A 119 6.16 0.35 -1.26
N VAL A 120 4.95 -0.20 -1.12
CA VAL A 120 3.68 0.52 -1.36
C VAL A 120 2.69 0.12 -0.29
N PHE A 121 2.32 1.06 0.58
CA PHE A 121 1.46 0.77 1.72
C PHE A 121 0.04 1.29 1.51
N PHE A 122 -0.89 0.68 2.26
CA PHE A 122 -2.32 1.04 2.33
C PHE A 122 -3.04 1.15 0.99
N GLY A 123 -2.52 0.48 -0.05
CA GLY A 123 -3.22 0.35 -1.32
C GLY A 123 -3.13 1.59 -2.23
N ALA A 124 -2.03 2.34 -2.20
CA ALA A 124 -1.82 3.44 -3.16
C ALA A 124 -1.96 2.97 -4.61
N LEU A 125 -1.55 1.76 -4.95
CA LEU A 125 -1.75 1.16 -6.28
C LEU A 125 -3.22 0.84 -6.62
N ASN A 126 -4.14 0.89 -5.68
CA ASN A 126 -5.58 0.77 -5.98
C ASN A 126 -6.14 2.00 -6.70
N THR A 127 -5.44 3.13 -6.64
CA THR A 127 -5.73 4.37 -7.36
C THR A 127 -4.77 4.62 -8.53
N CYS A 128 -3.99 3.62 -8.94
CA CYS A 128 -3.13 3.69 -10.12
C CYS A 128 -3.97 3.47 -11.39
N ALA A 129 -3.78 4.33 -12.40
CA ALA A 129 -4.51 4.27 -13.65
C ALA A 129 -4.14 3.02 -14.48
N ASN A 130 -2.85 2.71 -14.54
CA ASN A 130 -2.30 1.61 -15.31
C ASN A 130 -1.37 0.72 -14.47
N LEU A 131 -1.94 -0.31 -13.84
CA LEU A 131 -1.18 -1.21 -12.97
C LEU A 131 -0.15 -2.06 -13.73
N ASN A 132 -0.32 -2.32 -15.04
CA ASN A 132 0.67 -3.04 -15.83
C ASN A 132 1.94 -2.18 -16.00
N SER A 133 1.77 -0.91 -16.37
CA SER A 133 2.88 0.02 -16.51
C SER A 133 3.59 0.23 -15.16
N ALA A 134 2.84 0.40 -14.08
CA ALA A 134 3.41 0.49 -12.74
C ALA A 134 4.24 -0.75 -12.37
N ALA A 135 3.74 -1.95 -12.66
CA ALA A 135 4.44 -3.20 -12.38
C ALA A 135 5.75 -3.34 -13.18
N GLU A 136 5.75 -2.94 -14.45
CA GLU A 136 6.95 -2.92 -15.31
C GLU A 136 8.00 -1.94 -14.73
N HIS A 137 7.62 -0.70 -14.44
CA HIS A 137 8.55 0.31 -13.95
C HIS A 137 9.11 -0.04 -12.56
N ILE A 138 8.27 -0.58 -11.67
CA ILE A 138 8.71 -1.12 -10.37
C ILE A 138 9.73 -2.23 -10.56
N ALA A 139 9.52 -3.14 -11.52
CA ALA A 139 10.46 -4.22 -11.78
C ALA A 139 11.79 -3.71 -12.34
N ARG A 140 11.75 -2.69 -13.21
CA ARG A 140 12.95 -2.13 -13.83
C ARG A 140 13.83 -1.36 -12.85
N VAL A 141 13.23 -0.60 -11.93
CA VAL A 141 14.01 0.18 -10.95
C VAL A 141 14.65 -0.70 -9.88
N LEU A 142 14.10 -1.89 -9.60
CA LEU A 142 14.68 -2.84 -8.65
C LEU A 142 16.01 -3.42 -9.15
N LYS A 143 16.98 -3.60 -8.26
CA LYS A 143 18.18 -4.41 -8.51
C LYS A 143 17.80 -5.88 -8.82
N PRO A 144 18.61 -6.64 -9.55
CA PRO A 144 18.52 -8.11 -9.57
C PRO A 144 18.50 -8.63 -8.12
N GLY A 145 17.56 -9.51 -7.76
CA GLY A 145 17.32 -9.93 -6.37
C GLY A 145 16.57 -8.93 -5.51
N GLY A 146 16.37 -7.70 -5.96
CA GLY A 146 15.62 -6.67 -5.24
C GLY A 146 14.13 -7.02 -5.08
N ARG A 147 13.48 -6.43 -4.09
CA ARG A 147 12.13 -6.81 -3.63
C ARG A 147 11.10 -5.70 -3.80
N ALA A 148 9.85 -6.08 -4.07
CA ALA A 148 8.69 -5.20 -4.01
C ALA A 148 7.72 -5.68 -2.93
N VAL A 149 7.48 -4.87 -1.89
CA VAL A 149 6.52 -5.13 -0.79
C VAL A 149 5.28 -4.30 -1.02
N LEU A 150 4.22 -4.92 -1.52
CA LEU A 150 3.05 -4.25 -2.05
C LEU A 150 1.81 -4.60 -1.24
N THR A 151 1.07 -3.60 -0.78
CA THR A 151 -0.22 -3.82 -0.15
C THR A 151 -1.36 -3.32 -1.03
N PHE A 152 -2.45 -4.08 -1.06
CA PHE A 152 -3.65 -3.75 -1.81
C PHE A 152 -4.89 -3.83 -0.92
N VAL A 153 -5.82 -2.91 -1.10
CA VAL A 153 -7.20 -3.07 -0.62
C VAL A 153 -7.83 -4.22 -1.40
N ASN A 154 -8.25 -5.23 -0.66
CA ASN A 154 -8.66 -6.49 -1.26
C ASN A 154 -10.08 -6.45 -1.82
N LYS A 155 -10.27 -7.10 -2.95
CA LYS A 155 -11.57 -7.28 -3.61
C LYS A 155 -12.54 -8.13 -2.79
N TRP A 156 -12.02 -9.13 -2.07
CA TRP A 156 -12.79 -10.09 -1.29
C TRP A 156 -12.64 -9.83 0.22
N TYR A 157 -13.16 -8.72 0.71
CA TYR A 157 -13.18 -8.49 2.15
C TYR A 157 -14.45 -9.10 2.75
N MET A 158 -14.30 -10.32 3.29
CA MET A 158 -15.43 -11.13 3.74
C MET A 158 -16.18 -10.51 4.91
N PHE A 159 -15.49 -9.81 5.81
CA PHE A 159 -16.14 -9.10 6.93
C PHE A 159 -17.17 -8.08 6.41
N ASP A 160 -16.83 -7.27 5.40
CA ASP A 160 -17.76 -6.31 4.81
C ASP A 160 -18.91 -7.01 4.08
N VAL A 161 -18.61 -8.10 3.38
CA VAL A 161 -19.65 -8.88 2.68
C VAL A 161 -20.69 -9.40 3.67
N VAL A 162 -20.25 -10.13 4.72
CA VAL A 162 -21.13 -10.70 5.73
C VAL A 162 -21.90 -9.61 6.48
N TRP A 163 -21.22 -8.57 6.94
CA TRP A 163 -21.85 -7.47 7.67
C TRP A 163 -22.93 -6.75 6.86
N ASN A 164 -22.62 -6.42 5.60
CA ASN A 164 -23.59 -5.72 4.76
C ASN A 164 -24.77 -6.62 4.35
N LEU A 165 -24.57 -7.94 4.22
CA LEU A 165 -25.69 -8.87 4.01
C LEU A 165 -26.58 -8.98 5.24
N LEU A 166 -26.00 -9.12 6.44
CA LEU A 166 -26.74 -9.17 7.71
C LEU A 166 -27.52 -7.87 7.98
N THR A 167 -27.02 -6.73 7.49
CA THR A 167 -27.69 -5.42 7.61
C THR A 167 -28.56 -5.08 6.41
N LEU A 168 -28.92 -6.06 5.57
CA LEU A 168 -29.80 -5.93 4.40
C LEU A 168 -29.33 -4.87 3.38
N ARG A 169 -27.98 -4.79 3.16
CA ARG A 169 -27.34 -3.85 2.23
C ARG A 169 -26.55 -4.57 1.12
N PRO A 170 -27.21 -5.41 0.29
CA PRO A 170 -26.50 -6.26 -0.69
C PRO A 170 -25.68 -5.47 -1.71
N LYS A 171 -26.13 -4.27 -2.11
CA LYS A 171 -25.38 -3.40 -3.02
C LYS A 171 -24.02 -2.97 -2.43
N LYS A 172 -23.94 -2.76 -1.10
CA LYS A 172 -22.69 -2.45 -0.40
C LYS A 172 -21.83 -3.69 -0.19
N ALA A 173 -22.44 -4.85 0.09
CA ALA A 173 -21.74 -6.12 0.27
C ALA A 173 -20.82 -6.45 -0.91
N PHE A 174 -21.30 -6.21 -2.13
CA PHE A 174 -20.60 -6.55 -3.38
C PHE A 174 -19.99 -5.32 -4.10
N ALA A 175 -19.92 -4.18 -3.44
CA ALA A 175 -19.40 -2.93 -4.04
C ALA A 175 -17.95 -3.06 -4.54
N ARG A 176 -17.09 -3.79 -3.81
CA ARG A 176 -15.68 -4.02 -4.17
C ARG A 176 -15.49 -4.91 -5.41
N LEU A 177 -16.51 -5.65 -5.83
CA LEU A 177 -16.46 -6.49 -7.04
C LEU A 177 -16.61 -5.67 -8.32
N LYS A 178 -17.10 -4.45 -8.23
CA LYS A 178 -17.26 -3.57 -9.37
C LYS A 178 -15.91 -3.19 -9.97
N LYS A 179 -15.90 -2.87 -11.26
CA LYS A 179 -14.72 -2.38 -11.97
C LYS A 179 -14.19 -1.08 -11.35
N VAL A 180 -15.10 -0.21 -10.91
CA VAL A 180 -14.81 1.02 -10.17
C VAL A 180 -15.47 0.91 -8.80
N TRP A 181 -14.68 1.09 -7.75
CA TRP A 181 -15.13 1.12 -6.37
C TRP A 181 -14.95 2.54 -5.80
N THR A 182 -16.01 3.07 -5.21
CA THR A 182 -16.06 4.44 -4.69
C THR A 182 -16.02 4.53 -3.17
N GLY A 183 -15.80 3.39 -2.52
CA GLY A 183 -15.76 3.29 -1.06
C GLY A 183 -14.36 3.47 -0.46
N TYR A 184 -13.38 3.89 -1.25
CA TYR A 184 -12.01 4.12 -0.77
C TYR A 184 -11.96 5.28 0.23
N SER A 185 -12.74 6.31 -0.02
CA SER A 185 -12.90 7.45 0.87
C SER A 185 -14.29 7.49 1.48
N PRO A 186 -14.41 7.78 2.80
CA PRO A 186 -15.69 7.97 3.45
C PRO A 186 -16.31 9.35 3.17
N THR A 187 -15.53 10.34 2.76
CA THR A 187 -15.93 11.75 2.67
C THR A 187 -16.21 12.20 1.25
N ARG A 188 -15.57 11.61 0.25
CA ARG A 188 -15.67 12.02 -1.15
C ARG A 188 -15.65 10.84 -2.12
N HIS A 189 -16.08 11.12 -3.35
CA HIS A 189 -16.06 10.15 -4.43
C HIS A 189 -14.64 10.08 -5.02
N LEU A 190 -13.87 9.06 -4.63
CA LEU A 190 -12.62 8.70 -5.27
C LEU A 190 -12.78 7.36 -5.99
N GLU A 191 -12.66 7.39 -7.31
CA GLU A 191 -12.65 6.16 -8.10
C GLU A 191 -11.39 5.37 -7.82
N SER A 192 -11.56 4.12 -7.44
CA SER A 192 -10.46 3.20 -7.18
C SER A 192 -10.81 1.81 -7.64
N ARG A 193 -9.87 0.89 -7.64
CA ARG A 193 -10.10 -0.50 -8.00
C ARG A 193 -9.59 -1.44 -6.91
N CYS A 194 -10.45 -2.34 -6.44
CA CYS A 194 -10.03 -3.43 -5.58
C CYS A 194 -9.55 -4.61 -6.44
N TYR A 195 -8.43 -5.21 -6.06
CA TYR A 195 -7.83 -6.32 -6.78
C TYR A 195 -7.94 -7.62 -6.00
N SER A 196 -8.21 -8.72 -6.69
CA SER A 196 -8.03 -10.08 -6.17
C SER A 196 -6.55 -10.49 -6.28
N SER A 197 -6.15 -11.49 -5.51
CA SER A 197 -4.79 -12.04 -5.59
C SER A 197 -4.40 -12.52 -6.98
N ARG A 198 -5.38 -13.03 -7.75
CA ARG A 198 -5.15 -13.46 -9.14
C ARG A 198 -4.86 -12.26 -10.04
N GLU A 199 -5.66 -11.19 -9.94
CA GLU A 199 -5.46 -9.96 -10.73
C GLU A 199 -4.11 -9.32 -10.41
N VAL A 200 -3.76 -9.14 -9.12
CA VAL A 200 -2.44 -8.63 -8.73
C VAL A 200 -1.32 -9.47 -9.35
N ASN A 201 -1.41 -10.80 -9.22
CA ASN A 201 -0.38 -11.67 -9.78
C ASN A 201 -0.29 -11.59 -11.32
N GLN A 202 -1.40 -11.40 -12.03
CA GLN A 202 -1.40 -11.23 -13.49
C GLN A 202 -0.63 -9.99 -13.94
N HIS A 203 -0.66 -8.90 -13.16
CA HIS A 203 0.09 -7.68 -13.48
C HIS A 203 1.58 -7.79 -13.14
N PHE A 204 1.93 -8.42 -12.02
CA PHE A 204 3.31 -8.43 -11.53
C PHE A 204 4.13 -9.65 -11.97
N SER A 205 3.51 -10.83 -12.17
CA SER A 205 4.23 -12.06 -12.51
C SER A 205 4.93 -12.07 -13.87
N PRO A 206 4.59 -11.22 -14.87
CA PRO A 206 5.40 -11.11 -16.08
C PRO A 206 6.81 -10.57 -15.83
N HIS A 207 7.00 -9.79 -14.78
CA HIS A 207 8.24 -9.06 -14.50
C HIS A 207 8.93 -9.53 -13.22
N LEU A 208 8.16 -10.01 -12.23
CA LEU A 208 8.63 -10.31 -10.88
C LEU A 208 8.12 -11.68 -10.41
N ARG A 209 8.91 -12.38 -9.61
CA ARG A 209 8.53 -13.65 -8.97
C ARG A 209 7.91 -13.40 -7.60
N ARG A 210 6.68 -13.85 -7.36
CA ARG A 210 6.05 -13.74 -6.03
C ARG A 210 6.69 -14.72 -5.04
N THR A 211 7.23 -14.21 -3.94
CA THR A 211 7.88 -14.99 -2.88
C THR A 211 7.03 -15.08 -1.62
N MET A 212 6.17 -14.09 -1.34
CA MET A 212 5.31 -14.08 -0.17
C MET A 212 3.92 -13.51 -0.48
N LYS A 213 2.94 -13.94 0.33
CA LYS A 213 1.58 -13.39 0.37
C LYS A 213 1.05 -13.47 1.80
N ARG A 214 0.39 -12.40 2.27
CA ARG A 214 -0.25 -12.34 3.60
C ARG A 214 -1.54 -11.52 3.53
N GLY A 215 -2.56 -11.94 4.29
CA GLY A 215 -3.79 -11.16 4.51
C GLY A 215 -3.76 -10.48 5.87
N TYR A 216 -4.40 -9.32 5.97
CA TYR A 216 -4.54 -8.56 7.20
C TYR A 216 -6.00 -8.14 7.40
N CYS A 217 -6.44 -8.10 8.66
CA CYS A 217 -7.82 -7.86 9.05
C CYS A 217 -8.79 -8.83 8.35
N ILE A 218 -8.54 -10.15 8.47
CA ILE A 218 -9.40 -11.19 7.88
C ILE A 218 -10.67 -11.31 8.70
N THR A 219 -10.53 -11.57 10.00
CA THR A 219 -11.64 -11.61 10.98
C THR A 219 -11.65 -10.39 11.89
N HIS A 220 -10.47 -9.77 12.08
CA HIS A 220 -10.40 -8.50 12.80
C HIS A 220 -11.08 -7.40 11.97
N PRO A 221 -11.93 -6.55 12.58
CA PRO A 221 -12.52 -5.41 11.88
C PRO A 221 -11.45 -4.52 11.28
N ALA A 222 -11.73 -3.92 10.12
CA ALA A 222 -10.85 -2.94 9.48
C ALA A 222 -10.66 -1.69 10.36
N TRP A 223 -9.66 -0.89 10.05
CA TRP A 223 -9.28 0.31 10.82
C TRP A 223 -10.41 1.32 11.02
N TYR A 224 -11.33 1.45 10.07
CA TYR A 224 -12.52 2.33 10.19
C TYR A 224 -13.64 1.76 11.09
N ARG A 225 -13.47 0.53 11.58
CA ARG A 225 -14.32 -0.14 12.59
C ARG A 225 -13.53 -0.60 13.81
N HIS A 226 -12.36 -0.02 14.06
CA HIS A 226 -11.47 -0.42 15.15
C HIS A 226 -12.13 -0.39 16.53
N HIS A 227 -13.15 0.45 16.73
CA HIS A 227 -13.92 0.54 17.96
C HIS A 227 -14.69 -0.75 18.31
N TRP A 228 -14.93 -1.66 17.36
CA TRP A 228 -15.58 -2.96 17.65
C TRP A 228 -14.64 -3.97 18.29
N ALA A 229 -13.36 -3.83 18.05
CA ALA A 229 -12.29 -4.62 18.67
C ALA A 229 -11.09 -3.70 18.92
N PRO A 230 -11.15 -2.81 19.94
CA PRO A 230 -10.06 -1.89 20.23
C PRO A 230 -8.75 -2.62 20.44
N LEU A 231 -7.66 -2.09 19.89
CA LEU A 231 -6.32 -2.66 19.99
C LEU A 231 -5.96 -2.90 21.47
N GLY A 232 -5.42 -4.07 21.80
CA GLY A 232 -5.11 -4.47 23.17
C GLY A 232 -6.26 -5.10 23.94
N SER A 233 -7.52 -5.01 23.46
CA SER A 233 -8.65 -5.71 24.09
C SER A 233 -8.55 -7.24 23.92
N PHE A 234 -9.25 -8.00 24.75
CA PHE A 234 -9.34 -9.46 24.62
C PHE A 234 -9.87 -9.86 23.23
N ARG A 235 -10.92 -9.19 22.73
CA ARG A 235 -11.47 -9.41 21.38
C ARG A 235 -10.42 -9.21 20.31
N SER A 236 -9.71 -8.09 20.33
CA SER A 236 -8.67 -7.79 19.34
C SER A 236 -7.56 -8.84 19.36
N ARG A 237 -7.05 -9.21 20.55
CA ARG A 237 -6.02 -10.24 20.68
C ARG A 237 -6.47 -11.61 20.16
N PHE A 238 -7.71 -12.00 20.45
CA PHE A 238 -8.29 -13.24 19.95
C PHE A 238 -8.40 -13.24 18.43
N LEU A 239 -9.00 -12.20 17.83
CA LEU A 239 -9.19 -12.10 16.39
C LEU A 239 -7.85 -12.01 15.65
N MET A 240 -6.88 -11.26 16.15
CA MET A 240 -5.53 -11.19 15.56
C MET A 240 -4.78 -12.53 15.65
N ARG A 241 -5.01 -13.31 16.73
CA ARG A 241 -4.46 -14.66 16.83
C ARG A 241 -5.09 -15.60 15.79
N PHE A 242 -6.39 -15.47 15.58
CA PHE A 242 -7.12 -16.25 14.59
C PHE A 242 -6.71 -15.84 13.16
N ASP A 243 -6.56 -14.56 12.87
CA ASP A 243 -6.03 -14.06 11.59
C ASP A 243 -4.63 -14.61 11.28
N ARG A 244 -3.76 -14.74 12.32
CA ARG A 244 -2.43 -15.37 12.16
C ARG A 244 -2.51 -16.83 11.76
N TRP A 245 -3.52 -17.55 12.20
CA TRP A 245 -3.74 -18.95 11.79
C TRP A 245 -4.31 -19.01 10.37
N LEU A 246 -5.28 -18.15 10.03
CA LEU A 246 -5.92 -18.10 8.72
C LEU A 246 -4.95 -17.81 7.58
N LYS A 247 -3.83 -17.14 7.83
CA LYS A 247 -2.82 -16.85 6.79
C LYS A 247 -2.25 -18.12 6.11
N TRP A 248 -2.33 -19.27 6.78
CA TRP A 248 -1.88 -20.56 6.25
C TRP A 248 -2.98 -21.36 5.52
N THR A 249 -4.20 -20.86 5.50
CA THR A 249 -5.37 -21.48 4.89
C THR A 249 -5.71 -20.78 3.55
N PRO A 250 -6.60 -21.35 2.72
CA PRO A 250 -7.12 -20.65 1.53
C PRO A 250 -7.82 -19.32 1.83
N PHE A 251 -8.24 -19.10 3.08
CA PHE A 251 -8.94 -17.90 3.54
C PHE A 251 -8.03 -16.68 3.77
N TRP A 252 -6.72 -16.83 3.63
CA TRP A 252 -5.76 -15.74 3.84
C TRP A 252 -6.11 -14.45 3.06
N ASN A 253 -6.72 -14.56 1.88
CA ASN A 253 -7.06 -13.46 0.99
C ASN A 253 -8.49 -12.93 1.18
N LEU A 254 -9.08 -13.09 2.37
CA LEU A 254 -10.42 -12.58 2.69
C LEU A 254 -10.41 -11.37 3.64
N GLY A 255 -9.22 -10.79 3.86
CA GLY A 255 -9.03 -9.63 4.73
C GLY A 255 -9.19 -8.30 4.01
N GLU A 256 -9.12 -7.20 4.78
CA GLU A 256 -9.14 -5.83 4.26
C GLU A 256 -7.96 -5.55 3.35
N TYR A 257 -6.75 -5.94 3.78
CA TYR A 257 -5.53 -5.80 3.00
C TYR A 257 -4.93 -7.15 2.64
N SER A 258 -4.39 -7.20 1.43
CA SER A 258 -3.50 -8.26 0.99
C SER A 258 -2.10 -7.68 0.76
N LEU A 259 -1.09 -8.28 1.36
CA LEU A 259 0.32 -7.93 1.17
C LEU A 259 0.98 -9.01 0.32
N TYR A 260 1.77 -8.58 -0.63
CA TYR A 260 2.57 -9.43 -1.51
C TYR A 260 4.03 -8.98 -1.45
N VAL A 261 4.94 -9.95 -1.47
CA VAL A 261 6.34 -9.70 -1.76
C VAL A 261 6.65 -10.34 -3.10
N TYR A 262 7.17 -9.53 -3.98
CA TYR A 262 7.73 -9.95 -5.27
C TYR A 262 9.23 -9.69 -5.27
N GLU A 263 9.96 -10.44 -6.07
CA GLU A 263 11.42 -10.35 -6.21
C GLU A 263 11.77 -10.27 -7.70
N ARG A 264 12.66 -9.35 -8.05
CA ARG A 264 13.22 -9.32 -9.40
C ARG A 264 14.16 -10.53 -9.58
N PRO A 265 13.95 -11.38 -10.57
CA PRO A 265 14.84 -12.51 -10.80
C PRO A 265 16.29 -12.05 -11.01
N GLU A 266 17.22 -12.77 -10.42
CA GLU A 266 18.62 -12.65 -10.80
C GLU A 266 18.78 -13.23 -12.21
N PHE A 267 19.46 -12.51 -13.10
CA PHE A 267 19.87 -13.12 -14.37
C PHE A 267 20.85 -14.25 -14.02
N LYS A 268 20.42 -15.49 -14.25
CA LYS A 268 21.39 -16.59 -14.32
C LYS A 268 22.07 -16.49 -15.68
N ASP A 269 23.33 -16.09 -15.66
CA ASP A 269 24.22 -16.24 -16.81
C ASP A 269 24.26 -17.69 -17.30
#